data_7709bb677a39bdd1bf77fde2d1aa780f
#
_entry.id   7709bb677a39bdd1bf77fde2d1aa780f
#
_cell.length_a   1.000
_cell.length_b   1.000
_cell.length_c   1.000
_cell.angle_alpha   90.00
_cell.angle_beta   90.00
_cell.angle_gamma   90.00
#
_symmetry.space_group_name_H-M   'P 1'
#
loop_
_entity.id
_entity.type
_entity.pdbx_description
1 polymer ?
#
loop_
_entity_poly.entity_id
_entity_poly.type
_entity_poly.pdbx_seq_one_letter_code
_entity_poly.pdbx_strand_id
1 'polypeptide(L)'
;MRKPVWKIFLLGALIGVLSFLVVYGVTPLDPTRVNWIGLGYDEWDIQQRYAGWMAYRNSDWRFPLGDANAWGYPAENGVNIAFSDSVPWVCVLFKLLSPLLPGTFQWEGIYALAGFALQGGAAAMLLSLFLNSWLTTSAATLFFTFSPVLLEREFRHTSLASHYLILFALYFYFKYRRTPGKYPWQMFLLPAVAVGITPYFLPMVAVFILAMCVDQVRLSHKPAGPLLYFLGSCACGIAAAFAIGSVGHGYSAVREQGAYGTYSMNLNAVINPRSCGGYTWSQFLPQREQLYGQYDGFNYLGVGVMAFLALDLLLLLWIAARRPGAGQRLQRALGRNMTVLLVCLFLTVFAVSNVVCFDGAELFTVPLPRPLVALCSVFRASSRLFYPVYYLLMLAAVVVFAKALAIFGKQRFLLAGVVAFAGLQLFDLSGAIMQKHADMDQRAQNSLGLPAELQDLSGYRVLYVTDELVAWGSRNVLCAVYGPGMKTNTWDTNTSPAATGPNWYYMNQTQEQLQQGQYSEDTLYVTIDAARYEQWQRTFADADVRFVTWEVEDPRGPYYFMLPVRSGAE
;
A
#
# COMPACT_ATOMS: atom_id res chain seq x y z
N MET A 1 -38.55 3.97 -4.64
CA MET A 1 -37.87 2.66 -4.56
C MET A 1 -36.37 2.90 -4.42
N ARG A 2 -35.71 2.32 -3.41
CA ARG A 2 -34.22 2.38 -3.30
C ARG A 2 -33.61 1.60 -4.47
N LYS A 3 -32.68 2.21 -5.22
CA LYS A 3 -31.97 1.52 -6.29
C LYS A 3 -31.19 0.32 -5.72
N PRO A 4 -31.06 -0.79 -6.46
CA PRO A 4 -30.28 -1.93 -6.00
C PRO A 4 -28.83 -1.53 -5.79
N VAL A 5 -28.25 -1.97 -4.67
CA VAL A 5 -26.91 -1.57 -4.18
C VAL A 5 -25.83 -1.83 -5.23
N TRP A 6 -25.95 -2.89 -6.03
CA TRP A 6 -24.97 -3.21 -7.07
C TRP A 6 -24.88 -2.14 -8.18
N LYS A 7 -26.01 -1.45 -8.52
CA LYS A 7 -25.98 -0.34 -9.50
C LYS A 7 -25.25 0.88 -8.96
N ILE A 8 -25.39 1.12 -7.64
CA ILE A 8 -24.68 2.20 -6.97
C ILE A 8 -23.18 1.89 -6.92
N PHE A 9 -22.84 0.63 -6.63
CA PHE A 9 -21.45 0.16 -6.66
C PHE A 9 -20.83 0.34 -8.05
N LEU A 10 -21.50 -0.12 -9.13
CA LEU A 10 -20.97 0.02 -10.49
C LEU A 10 -20.78 1.48 -10.91
N LEU A 11 -21.70 2.36 -10.52
CA LEU A 11 -21.54 3.80 -10.78
C LEU A 11 -20.34 4.39 -10.03
N GLY A 12 -20.16 4.02 -8.76
CA GLY A 12 -18.99 4.41 -7.99
C GLY A 12 -17.70 3.84 -8.56
N ALA A 13 -17.72 2.57 -9.00
CA ALA A 13 -16.58 1.93 -9.64
C ALA A 13 -16.16 2.64 -10.94
N LEU A 14 -17.13 3.06 -11.76
CA LEU A 14 -16.84 3.87 -12.95
C LEU A 14 -16.17 5.20 -12.58
N ILE A 15 -16.63 5.87 -11.52
CA ILE A 15 -15.99 7.09 -11.02
C ILE A 15 -14.56 6.81 -10.59
N GLY A 16 -14.31 5.69 -9.90
CA GLY A 16 -12.97 5.26 -9.51
C GLY A 16 -12.06 5.03 -10.72
N VAL A 17 -12.54 4.30 -11.74
CA VAL A 17 -11.80 4.09 -13.00
C VAL A 17 -11.46 5.42 -13.67
N LEU A 18 -12.42 6.34 -13.79
CA LEU A 18 -12.17 7.67 -14.36
C LEU A 18 -11.17 8.48 -13.53
N SER A 19 -11.25 8.39 -12.20
CA SER A 19 -10.27 9.05 -11.31
C SER A 19 -8.86 8.52 -11.52
N PHE A 20 -8.70 7.19 -11.66
CA PHE A 20 -7.42 6.57 -11.99
C PHE A 20 -6.86 7.09 -13.32
N LEU A 21 -7.67 7.09 -14.38
CA LEU A 21 -7.25 7.55 -15.70
C LEU A 21 -6.85 9.03 -15.71
N VAL A 22 -7.54 9.88 -14.95
CA VAL A 22 -7.19 11.29 -14.81
C VAL A 22 -5.84 11.48 -14.13
N VAL A 23 -5.52 10.66 -13.10
CA VAL A 23 -4.29 10.84 -12.31
C VAL A 23 -3.09 10.14 -12.94
N TYR A 24 -3.26 8.93 -13.49
CA TYR A 24 -2.15 8.06 -13.91
C TYR A 24 -2.16 7.72 -15.41
N GLY A 25 -3.20 8.14 -16.15
CA GLY A 25 -3.31 7.80 -17.57
C GLY A 25 -3.48 6.31 -17.83
N VAL A 26 -3.04 5.87 -19.00
CA VAL A 26 -3.14 4.48 -19.47
C VAL A 26 -1.81 3.72 -19.41
N THR A 27 -0.72 4.42 -19.23
CA THR A 27 0.65 3.86 -19.23
C THR A 27 0.81 2.63 -18.35
N PRO A 28 0.35 2.60 -17.09
CA PRO A 28 0.52 1.45 -16.22
C PRO A 28 -0.33 0.23 -16.63
N LEU A 29 -1.32 0.41 -17.50
CA LEU A 29 -2.29 -0.64 -17.86
C LEU A 29 -1.74 -1.68 -18.84
N ASP A 30 -0.64 -1.40 -19.53
CA ASP A 30 0.03 -2.39 -20.37
C ASP A 30 0.82 -3.36 -19.46
N PRO A 31 0.39 -4.62 -19.33
CA PRO A 31 1.01 -5.57 -18.42
C PRO A 31 2.39 -6.06 -18.89
N THR A 32 2.75 -5.80 -20.16
CA THR A 32 4.05 -6.17 -20.73
C THR A 32 5.08 -5.04 -20.62
N ARG A 33 4.63 -3.83 -20.32
CA ARG A 33 5.47 -2.66 -20.22
C ARG A 33 5.98 -2.51 -18.78
N VAL A 34 7.30 -2.58 -18.61
CA VAL A 34 7.97 -2.48 -17.29
C VAL A 34 8.88 -1.27 -17.16
N ASN A 35 9.16 -0.56 -18.27
CA ASN A 35 10.05 0.60 -18.26
C ASN A 35 9.57 1.74 -17.33
N TRP A 36 8.26 1.91 -17.14
CA TRP A 36 7.69 2.89 -16.23
C TRP A 36 7.90 2.54 -14.74
N ILE A 37 8.12 1.26 -14.41
CA ILE A 37 8.49 0.80 -13.06
C ILE A 37 9.87 1.36 -12.68
N GLY A 38 10.67 1.63 -13.69
CA GLY A 38 11.76 2.55 -13.61
C GLY A 38 13.10 1.93 -13.28
N LEU A 39 14.07 2.47 -13.99
CA LEU A 39 15.44 2.62 -13.55
C LEU A 39 15.49 3.99 -12.90
N GLY A 40 16.04 4.08 -11.74
CA GLY A 40 16.25 5.35 -11.11
C GLY A 40 16.24 5.24 -9.60
N TYR A 41 16.80 6.24 -9.00
CA TYR A 41 16.86 6.43 -7.55
C TYR A 41 15.48 6.89 -7.05
N ASP A 42 14.46 6.08 -7.34
CA ASP A 42 13.14 6.36 -6.85
C ASP A 42 12.93 5.70 -5.51
N GLU A 43 12.44 6.46 -4.57
CA GLU A 43 11.97 6.01 -3.25
C GLU A 43 10.75 5.08 -3.33
N TRP A 44 10.49 4.54 -4.52
CA TRP A 44 9.30 3.73 -4.78
C TRP A 44 9.59 2.24 -4.58
N ASP A 45 8.82 1.60 -3.74
CA ASP A 45 8.93 0.16 -3.50
C ASP A 45 8.38 -0.68 -4.67
N ILE A 46 7.95 -0.04 -5.76
CA ILE A 46 7.42 -0.73 -6.94
C ILE A 46 8.46 -1.63 -7.60
N GLN A 47 9.73 -1.23 -7.61
CA GLN A 47 10.83 -2.06 -8.13
C GLN A 47 11.02 -3.32 -7.28
N GLN A 48 10.98 -3.17 -5.95
CA GLN A 48 11.04 -4.29 -5.01
C GLN A 48 9.88 -5.27 -5.24
N ARG A 49 8.66 -4.75 -5.43
CA ARG A 49 7.48 -5.58 -5.70
C ARG A 49 7.59 -6.32 -7.02
N TYR A 50 8.00 -5.64 -8.09
CA TYR A 50 8.17 -6.27 -9.39
C TYR A 50 9.25 -7.36 -9.37
N ALA A 51 10.41 -7.07 -8.80
CA ALA A 51 11.49 -8.05 -8.63
C ALA A 51 11.02 -9.25 -7.79
N GLY A 52 10.33 -9.01 -6.67
CA GLY A 52 9.74 -10.04 -5.83
C GLY A 52 8.68 -10.86 -6.56
N TRP A 53 7.83 -10.21 -7.37
CA TRP A 53 6.86 -10.90 -8.22
C TRP A 53 7.53 -11.83 -9.22
N MET A 54 8.56 -11.39 -9.93
CA MET A 54 9.27 -12.21 -10.91
C MET A 54 9.95 -13.40 -10.25
N ALA A 55 10.59 -13.20 -9.10
CA ALA A 55 11.19 -14.27 -8.32
C ALA A 55 10.15 -15.27 -7.80
N TYR A 56 9.02 -14.78 -7.32
CA TYR A 56 7.90 -15.62 -6.88
C TYR A 56 7.28 -16.40 -8.05
N ARG A 57 7.15 -15.78 -9.21
CA ARG A 57 6.67 -16.41 -10.43
C ARG A 57 7.59 -17.56 -10.88
N ASN A 58 8.90 -17.37 -10.77
CA ASN A 58 9.93 -18.34 -11.14
C ASN A 58 10.09 -19.49 -10.13
N SER A 59 9.48 -19.37 -8.95
CA SER A 59 9.57 -20.36 -7.88
C SER A 59 8.61 -21.51 -8.07
N ASP A 60 8.95 -22.67 -7.52
CA ASP A 60 8.04 -23.81 -7.44
C ASP A 60 6.83 -23.49 -6.55
N TRP A 61 5.74 -24.26 -6.72
CA TRP A 61 4.64 -24.23 -5.78
C TRP A 61 5.01 -24.96 -4.49
N ARG A 62 4.93 -24.23 -3.38
CA ARG A 62 5.26 -24.75 -2.04
C ARG A 62 4.24 -24.26 -1.02
N PHE A 63 4.26 -24.87 0.15
CA PHE A 63 3.57 -24.35 1.32
C PHE A 63 4.60 -23.82 2.32
N PRO A 64 4.40 -22.63 2.86
CA PRO A 64 3.27 -21.69 2.67
C PRO A 64 3.20 -21.12 1.25
N LEU A 65 1.99 -20.69 0.84
CA LEU A 65 1.72 -20.26 -0.54
C LEU A 65 2.57 -19.08 -1.01
N GLY A 66 3.07 -18.25 -0.10
CA GLY A 66 3.91 -17.09 -0.42
C GLY A 66 5.39 -17.41 -0.55
N ASP A 67 5.80 -18.66 -0.42
CA ASP A 67 7.22 -19.06 -0.46
C ASP A 67 7.81 -18.93 -1.88
N ALA A 68 9.02 -18.37 -1.97
CA ALA A 68 9.71 -18.02 -3.22
C ALA A 68 11.14 -18.59 -3.22
N ASN A 69 11.30 -19.87 -3.56
CA ASN A 69 12.59 -20.57 -3.52
C ASN A 69 13.55 -20.20 -4.66
N ALA A 70 13.09 -19.47 -5.68
CA ALA A 70 13.95 -18.89 -6.70
C ALA A 70 14.57 -17.55 -6.26
N TRP A 71 14.22 -17.06 -5.10
CA TRP A 71 14.69 -15.82 -4.50
C TRP A 71 15.52 -16.12 -3.25
N GLY A 72 16.72 -15.55 -3.17
CA GLY A 72 17.68 -15.88 -2.14
C GLY A 72 18.29 -17.29 -2.33
N TYR A 73 18.33 -17.77 -3.59
CA TYR A 73 18.94 -19.05 -3.97
C TYR A 73 20.43 -19.09 -3.57
N PRO A 74 20.97 -20.22 -3.07
CA PRO A 74 20.36 -21.55 -2.99
C PRO A 74 19.70 -21.90 -1.65
N ALA A 75 19.25 -20.94 -0.85
CA ALA A 75 18.62 -21.22 0.44
C ALA A 75 17.41 -22.19 0.29
N GLU A 76 17.34 -23.20 1.14
CA GLU A 76 16.28 -24.23 1.08
C GLU A 76 14.87 -23.64 1.25
N ASN A 77 14.74 -22.65 2.13
CA ASN A 77 13.46 -22.04 2.46
C ASN A 77 13.13 -20.81 1.60
N GLY A 78 14.10 -20.29 0.83
CA GLY A 78 13.88 -19.10 0.04
C GLY A 78 13.49 -17.86 0.88
N VAL A 79 12.70 -16.98 0.26
CA VAL A 79 12.12 -15.77 0.87
C VAL A 79 10.61 -15.80 0.66
N ASN A 80 9.84 -15.20 1.56
CA ASN A 80 8.39 -15.16 1.40
C ASN A 80 7.94 -13.82 0.80
N ILE A 81 7.08 -13.88 -0.23
CA ILE A 81 6.53 -12.74 -0.96
C ILE A 81 5.79 -11.73 -0.07
N ALA A 82 5.26 -12.17 1.07
CA ALA A 82 4.58 -11.30 2.04
C ALA A 82 5.48 -10.20 2.61
N PHE A 83 6.81 -10.33 2.47
CA PHE A 83 7.78 -9.39 3.03
C PHE A 83 8.44 -8.49 1.98
N SER A 84 8.01 -8.56 0.72
CA SER A 84 8.52 -7.74 -0.39
C SER A 84 7.64 -6.54 -0.71
N ASP A 85 6.87 -6.04 0.24
CA ASP A 85 5.82 -5.00 0.05
C ASP A 85 4.78 -5.35 -1.02
N SER A 86 4.70 -6.61 -1.38
CA SER A 86 3.83 -7.14 -2.43
C SER A 86 2.36 -7.24 -1.96
N VAL A 87 1.50 -7.72 -2.87
CA VAL A 87 0.11 -8.12 -2.59
C VAL A 87 -0.01 -9.63 -2.73
N PRO A 88 0.24 -10.43 -1.68
CA PRO A 88 0.35 -11.88 -1.76
C PRO A 88 -0.81 -12.57 -2.48
N TRP A 89 -2.08 -12.19 -2.22
CA TRP A 89 -3.21 -12.80 -2.92
C TRP A 89 -3.20 -12.56 -4.43
N VAL A 90 -2.76 -11.39 -4.86
CA VAL A 90 -2.64 -11.05 -6.29
C VAL A 90 -1.49 -11.83 -6.91
N CYS A 91 -0.37 -11.95 -6.23
CA CYS A 91 0.76 -12.76 -6.67
C CYS A 91 0.38 -14.24 -6.80
N VAL A 92 -0.33 -14.82 -5.81
CA VAL A 92 -0.84 -16.21 -5.89
C VAL A 92 -1.77 -16.39 -7.10
N LEU A 93 -2.70 -15.44 -7.31
CA LEU A 93 -3.61 -15.48 -8.46
C LEU A 93 -2.86 -15.47 -9.80
N PHE A 94 -1.94 -14.51 -9.98
CA PHE A 94 -1.20 -14.40 -11.24
C PHE A 94 -0.15 -15.51 -11.42
N LYS A 95 0.40 -16.07 -10.34
CA LYS A 95 1.25 -17.26 -10.43
C LYS A 95 0.45 -18.46 -10.93
N LEU A 96 -0.79 -18.65 -10.48
CA LEU A 96 -1.68 -19.68 -10.99
C LEU A 96 -1.97 -19.49 -12.50
N LEU A 97 -2.09 -18.26 -12.95
CA LEU A 97 -2.31 -17.91 -14.35
C LEU A 97 -1.02 -17.84 -15.17
N SER A 98 0.16 -18.01 -14.55
CA SER A 98 1.47 -17.78 -15.16
C SER A 98 1.70 -18.51 -16.50
N PRO A 99 1.21 -19.76 -16.72
CA PRO A 99 1.36 -20.43 -18.01
C PRO A 99 0.68 -19.72 -19.19
N LEU A 100 -0.29 -18.82 -18.90
CA LEU A 100 -1.04 -18.04 -19.90
C LEU A 100 -0.50 -16.62 -20.07
N LEU A 101 0.43 -16.19 -19.21
CA LEU A 101 0.96 -14.83 -19.18
C LEU A 101 2.26 -14.73 -20.02
N PRO A 102 2.54 -13.56 -20.64
CA PRO A 102 3.80 -13.33 -21.31
C PRO A 102 5.00 -13.42 -20.35
N GLY A 103 6.21 -13.60 -20.90
CA GLY A 103 7.44 -13.69 -20.12
C GLY A 103 7.62 -12.48 -19.21
N THR A 104 7.60 -11.29 -19.80
CA THR A 104 7.53 -10.01 -19.06
C THR A 104 6.08 -9.72 -18.72
N PHE A 105 5.77 -9.62 -17.44
CA PHE A 105 4.41 -9.35 -16.97
C PHE A 105 4.44 -8.61 -15.63
N GLN A 106 3.80 -7.46 -15.59
CA GLN A 106 3.53 -6.70 -14.37
C GLN A 106 2.02 -6.65 -14.10
N TRP A 107 1.63 -6.79 -12.84
CA TRP A 107 0.24 -6.73 -12.40
C TRP A 107 -0.14 -5.38 -11.74
N GLU A 108 0.82 -4.51 -11.50
CA GLU A 108 0.69 -3.28 -10.72
C GLU A 108 -0.41 -2.36 -11.26
N GLY A 109 -0.39 -2.07 -12.57
CA GLY A 109 -1.39 -1.17 -13.18
C GLY A 109 -2.80 -1.75 -13.17
N ILE A 110 -2.94 -3.04 -13.41
CA ILE A 110 -4.25 -3.73 -13.37
C ILE A 110 -4.81 -3.70 -11.94
N TYR A 111 -3.95 -3.97 -10.96
CA TYR A 111 -4.34 -3.95 -9.54
C TYR A 111 -4.72 -2.55 -9.08
N ALA A 112 -3.95 -1.53 -9.46
CA ALA A 112 -4.24 -0.14 -9.15
C ALA A 112 -5.59 0.31 -9.73
N LEU A 113 -5.86 0.02 -11.01
CA LEU A 113 -7.15 0.30 -11.64
C LEU A 113 -8.31 -0.39 -10.90
N ALA A 114 -8.14 -1.69 -10.57
CA ALA A 114 -9.13 -2.43 -9.79
C ALA A 114 -9.32 -1.84 -8.38
N GLY A 115 -8.22 -1.41 -7.74
CA GLY A 115 -8.23 -0.73 -6.44
C GLY A 115 -9.06 0.56 -6.48
N PHE A 116 -8.88 1.39 -7.50
CA PHE A 116 -9.67 2.62 -7.69
C PHE A 116 -11.16 2.31 -7.98
N ALA A 117 -11.44 1.29 -8.79
CA ALA A 117 -12.82 0.85 -9.04
C ALA A 117 -13.49 0.38 -7.74
N LEU A 118 -12.80 -0.43 -6.94
CA LEU A 118 -13.29 -0.89 -5.63
C LEU A 118 -13.44 0.27 -4.63
N GLN A 119 -12.52 1.23 -4.62
CA GLN A 119 -12.57 2.42 -3.78
C GLN A 119 -13.81 3.27 -4.08
N GLY A 120 -14.04 3.59 -5.35
CA GLY A 120 -15.22 4.34 -5.78
C GLY A 120 -16.53 3.57 -5.52
N GLY A 121 -16.54 2.28 -5.83
CA GLY A 121 -17.68 1.41 -5.56
C GLY A 121 -18.04 1.32 -4.08
N ALA A 122 -17.06 1.07 -3.22
CA ALA A 122 -17.24 0.99 -1.77
C ALA A 122 -17.66 2.34 -1.16
N ALA A 123 -17.07 3.45 -1.63
CA ALA A 123 -17.45 4.80 -1.22
C ALA A 123 -18.91 5.10 -1.56
N ALA A 124 -19.32 4.82 -2.79
CA ALA A 124 -20.71 5.03 -3.23
C ALA A 124 -21.70 4.17 -2.44
N MET A 125 -21.37 2.90 -2.16
CA MET A 125 -22.17 2.03 -1.28
C MET A 125 -22.29 2.63 0.13
N LEU A 126 -21.18 3.05 0.73
CA LEU A 126 -21.16 3.65 2.07
C LEU A 126 -22.01 4.94 2.13
N LEU A 127 -21.82 5.84 1.19
CA LEU A 127 -22.57 7.10 1.07
C LEU A 127 -24.05 6.86 0.85
N SER A 128 -24.45 5.84 0.07
CA SER A 128 -25.86 5.48 -0.19
C SER A 128 -26.63 5.05 1.06
N LEU A 129 -25.94 4.70 2.12
CA LEU A 129 -26.57 4.49 3.42
C LEU A 129 -27.16 5.79 3.98
N PHE A 130 -26.62 6.95 3.64
CA PHE A 130 -26.95 8.24 4.23
C PHE A 130 -27.60 9.21 3.24
N LEU A 131 -27.35 9.04 1.94
CA LEU A 131 -27.84 9.89 0.86
C LEU A 131 -28.90 9.16 0.02
N ASN A 132 -29.94 9.89 -0.40
CA ASN A 132 -31.01 9.33 -1.23
C ASN A 132 -30.82 9.63 -2.73
N SER A 133 -30.04 10.68 -3.07
CA SER A 133 -29.77 11.09 -4.45
C SER A 133 -28.54 10.40 -4.99
N TRP A 134 -28.66 9.75 -6.14
CA TRP A 134 -27.54 9.12 -6.83
C TRP A 134 -26.53 10.16 -7.36
N LEU A 135 -27.01 11.34 -7.82
CA LEU A 135 -26.12 12.43 -8.26
C LEU A 135 -25.26 12.96 -7.09
N THR A 136 -25.90 13.18 -5.94
CA THR A 136 -25.18 13.61 -4.73
C THR A 136 -24.19 12.55 -4.26
N THR A 137 -24.58 11.27 -4.32
CA THR A 137 -23.69 10.15 -3.98
C THR A 137 -22.49 10.11 -4.93
N SER A 138 -22.71 10.27 -6.24
CA SER A 138 -21.63 10.30 -7.24
C SER A 138 -20.68 11.47 -7.02
N ALA A 139 -21.20 12.68 -6.82
CA ALA A 139 -20.36 13.85 -6.54
C ALA A 139 -19.55 13.68 -5.25
N ALA A 140 -20.16 13.14 -4.19
CA ALA A 140 -19.47 12.86 -2.92
C ALA A 140 -18.44 11.74 -3.02
N THR A 141 -18.56 10.80 -3.97
CA THR A 141 -17.58 9.73 -4.20
C THR A 141 -16.23 10.30 -4.63
N LEU A 142 -16.19 11.47 -5.27
CA LEU A 142 -14.95 12.13 -5.68
C LEU A 142 -14.02 12.44 -4.49
N PHE A 143 -14.53 12.76 -3.31
CA PHE A 143 -13.68 12.96 -2.13
C PHE A 143 -12.88 11.71 -1.78
N PHE A 144 -13.45 10.52 -2.00
CA PHE A 144 -12.86 9.23 -1.66
C PHE A 144 -11.90 8.72 -2.74
N THR A 145 -12.19 8.97 -4.01
CA THR A 145 -11.34 8.54 -5.13
C THR A 145 -10.18 9.50 -5.40
N PHE A 146 -10.33 10.79 -5.05
CA PHE A 146 -9.27 11.79 -5.05
C PHE A 146 -8.77 12.10 -3.64
N SER A 147 -8.81 11.14 -2.73
CA SER A 147 -8.25 11.36 -1.40
C SER A 147 -6.72 11.44 -1.47
N PRO A 148 -6.09 12.51 -0.94
CA PRO A 148 -4.63 12.68 -0.97
C PRO A 148 -3.85 11.45 -0.50
N VAL A 149 -4.31 10.81 0.57
CA VAL A 149 -3.66 9.63 1.15
C VAL A 149 -3.68 8.43 0.19
N LEU A 150 -4.79 8.22 -0.54
CA LEU A 150 -4.89 7.17 -1.55
C LEU A 150 -3.90 7.44 -2.69
N LEU A 151 -3.93 8.66 -3.23
CA LEU A 151 -3.08 9.07 -4.34
C LEU A 151 -1.59 9.04 -3.97
N GLU A 152 -1.23 9.40 -2.74
CA GLU A 152 0.16 9.34 -2.27
C GLU A 152 0.69 7.91 -2.17
N ARG A 153 -0.17 6.94 -1.81
CA ARG A 153 0.22 5.53 -1.66
C ARG A 153 0.26 4.77 -2.97
N GLU A 154 -0.52 5.17 -3.97
CA GLU A 154 -0.57 4.44 -5.23
C GLU A 154 0.77 4.49 -5.96
N PHE A 155 1.22 3.34 -6.44
CA PHE A 155 2.50 3.00 -7.05
C PHE A 155 3.72 3.13 -6.13
N ARG A 156 3.67 4.01 -5.12
CA ARG A 156 4.72 4.08 -4.11
C ARG A 156 4.65 2.89 -3.14
N HIS A 157 3.47 2.64 -2.58
CA HIS A 157 3.16 1.54 -1.67
C HIS A 157 1.81 0.96 -2.07
N THR A 158 1.69 0.34 -3.25
CA THR A 158 0.42 -0.06 -3.88
C THR A 158 -0.44 -0.95 -2.96
N SER A 159 0.18 -1.82 -2.16
CA SER A 159 -0.53 -2.64 -1.17
C SER A 159 -1.30 -1.77 -0.17
N LEU A 160 -0.71 -0.63 0.25
CA LEU A 160 -1.32 0.32 1.18
C LEU A 160 -2.36 1.24 0.53
N ALA A 161 -2.46 1.31 -0.80
CA ALA A 161 -3.52 2.03 -1.50
C ALA A 161 -4.87 1.29 -1.48
N SER A 162 -4.93 0.08 -0.91
CA SER A 162 -6.17 -0.74 -0.85
C SER A 162 -7.17 -0.26 0.21
N HIS A 163 -7.40 1.05 0.28
CA HIS A 163 -8.28 1.70 1.25
C HIS A 163 -9.74 1.29 1.11
N TYR A 164 -10.15 0.71 -0.01
CA TYR A 164 -11.47 0.11 -0.20
C TYR A 164 -11.82 -0.92 0.89
N LEU A 165 -10.83 -1.58 1.50
CA LEU A 165 -11.04 -2.49 2.63
C LEU A 165 -11.63 -1.77 3.84
N ILE A 166 -11.13 -0.57 4.14
CA ILE A 166 -11.64 0.29 5.21
C ILE A 166 -13.08 0.72 4.89
N LEU A 167 -13.34 1.12 3.64
CA LEU A 167 -14.67 1.55 3.21
C LEU A 167 -15.69 0.41 3.26
N PHE A 168 -15.30 -0.82 2.90
CA PHE A 168 -16.15 -2.00 3.08
C PHE A 168 -16.42 -2.29 4.55
N ALA A 169 -15.39 -2.21 5.42
CA ALA A 169 -15.58 -2.39 6.87
C ALA A 169 -16.58 -1.35 7.43
N LEU A 170 -16.43 -0.07 7.05
CA LEU A 170 -17.36 1.00 7.41
C LEU A 170 -18.77 0.76 6.85
N TYR A 171 -18.88 0.34 5.59
CA TYR A 171 -20.17 0.03 4.98
C TYR A 171 -20.91 -1.07 5.73
N PHE A 172 -20.23 -2.19 6.02
CA PHE A 172 -20.85 -3.31 6.74
C PHE A 172 -21.18 -2.95 8.19
N TYR A 173 -20.32 -2.19 8.86
CA TYR A 173 -20.59 -1.69 10.20
C TYR A 173 -21.86 -0.81 10.25
N PHE A 174 -21.97 0.21 9.39
CA PHE A 174 -23.13 1.09 9.38
C PHE A 174 -24.40 0.42 8.84
N LYS A 175 -24.26 -0.51 7.89
CA LYS A 175 -25.38 -1.32 7.40
C LYS A 175 -25.92 -2.21 8.51
N TYR A 176 -25.06 -2.89 9.26
CA TYR A 176 -25.42 -3.72 10.40
C TYR A 176 -26.19 -2.92 11.47
N ARG A 177 -25.73 -1.72 11.80
CA ARG A 177 -26.43 -0.84 12.77
C ARG A 177 -27.87 -0.49 12.36
N ARG A 178 -28.22 -0.62 11.09
CA ARG A 178 -29.59 -0.41 10.60
C ARG A 178 -30.45 -1.67 10.66
N THR A 179 -29.83 -2.83 10.57
CA THR A 179 -30.48 -4.14 10.57
C THR A 179 -29.73 -5.09 11.51
N PRO A 180 -29.81 -4.86 12.84
CA PRO A 180 -29.08 -5.69 13.80
C PRO A 180 -29.53 -7.15 13.75
N GLY A 181 -28.64 -8.06 14.13
CA GLY A 181 -28.94 -9.48 14.32
C GLY A 181 -28.51 -10.41 13.19
N LYS A 182 -28.14 -9.88 12.00
CA LYS A 182 -27.58 -10.68 10.89
C LYS A 182 -26.15 -10.26 10.64
N TYR A 183 -25.19 -11.01 11.16
CA TYR A 183 -23.78 -10.75 10.94
C TYR A 183 -23.43 -10.89 9.45
N PRO A 184 -22.78 -9.89 8.85
CA PRO A 184 -22.41 -9.94 7.43
C PRO A 184 -21.22 -10.88 7.23
N TRP A 185 -21.42 -11.98 6.50
CA TRP A 185 -20.36 -12.95 6.22
C TRP A 185 -19.17 -12.33 5.46
N GLN A 186 -19.44 -11.29 4.66
CA GLN A 186 -18.39 -10.55 3.95
C GLN A 186 -17.43 -9.86 4.93
N MET A 187 -17.97 -9.28 6.01
CA MET A 187 -17.15 -8.66 7.05
C MET A 187 -16.38 -9.70 7.86
N PHE A 188 -16.91 -10.91 8.01
CA PHE A 188 -16.25 -12.03 8.66
C PHE A 188 -14.97 -12.44 7.93
N LEU A 189 -14.98 -12.45 6.58
CA LEU A 189 -13.84 -12.82 5.75
C LEU A 189 -12.85 -11.66 5.50
N LEU A 190 -13.23 -10.44 5.83
CA LEU A 190 -12.44 -9.25 5.51
C LEU A 190 -11.02 -9.26 6.12
N PRO A 191 -10.77 -9.78 7.34
CA PRO A 191 -9.41 -9.93 7.88
C PRO A 191 -8.52 -10.86 7.04
N ALA A 192 -9.07 -11.95 6.49
CA ALA A 192 -8.31 -12.87 5.63
C ALA A 192 -7.92 -12.20 4.30
N VAL A 193 -8.81 -11.40 3.73
CA VAL A 193 -8.50 -10.60 2.54
C VAL A 193 -7.45 -9.54 2.87
N ALA A 194 -7.61 -8.84 3.98
CA ALA A 194 -6.73 -7.77 4.43
C ALA A 194 -5.28 -8.24 4.63
N VAL A 195 -5.09 -9.38 5.29
CA VAL A 195 -3.74 -9.96 5.54
C VAL A 195 -3.02 -10.31 4.25
N GLY A 196 -3.71 -10.83 3.25
CA GLY A 196 -3.10 -11.17 1.97
C GLY A 196 -2.95 -10.00 1.00
N ILE A 197 -3.33 -8.79 1.44
CA ILE A 197 -2.99 -7.53 0.78
C ILE A 197 -1.83 -6.87 1.52
N THR A 198 -2.04 -6.48 2.77
CA THR A 198 -0.99 -6.05 3.69
C THR A 198 -1.47 -6.16 5.14
N PRO A 199 -0.63 -6.59 6.09
CA PRO A 199 -1.00 -6.74 7.49
C PRO A 199 -1.54 -5.47 8.16
N TYR A 200 -1.20 -4.28 7.64
CA TYR A 200 -1.67 -2.99 8.18
C TYR A 200 -3.20 -2.84 8.15
N PHE A 201 -3.89 -3.44 7.18
CA PHE A 201 -5.36 -3.37 7.14
C PHE A 201 -6.05 -4.28 8.15
N LEU A 202 -5.35 -5.27 8.70
CA LEU A 202 -5.92 -6.18 9.69
C LEU A 202 -6.48 -5.41 10.92
N PRO A 203 -5.71 -4.60 11.66
CA PRO A 203 -6.24 -3.83 12.78
C PRO A 203 -7.30 -2.80 12.36
N MET A 204 -7.15 -2.18 11.18
CA MET A 204 -8.10 -1.18 10.67
C MET A 204 -9.48 -1.79 10.39
N VAL A 205 -9.54 -3.04 9.97
CA VAL A 205 -10.78 -3.79 9.72
C VAL A 205 -11.31 -4.40 11.01
N ALA A 206 -10.43 -5.06 11.80
CA ALA A 206 -10.80 -5.77 13.02
C ALA A 206 -11.44 -4.85 14.06
N VAL A 207 -11.00 -3.60 14.15
CA VAL A 207 -11.59 -2.63 15.09
C VAL A 207 -13.05 -2.33 14.78
N PHE A 208 -13.49 -2.35 13.51
CA PHE A 208 -14.92 -2.18 13.16
C PHE A 208 -15.72 -3.45 13.38
N ILE A 209 -15.12 -4.64 13.24
CA ILE A 209 -15.74 -5.90 13.64
C ILE A 209 -15.96 -5.90 15.15
N LEU A 210 -14.95 -5.51 15.91
CA LEU A 210 -15.06 -5.36 17.37
C LEU A 210 -16.13 -4.34 17.75
N ALA A 211 -16.14 -3.16 17.11
CA ALA A 211 -17.13 -2.12 17.34
C ALA A 211 -18.57 -2.62 17.07
N MET A 212 -18.75 -3.39 16.00
CA MET A 212 -20.04 -4.01 15.68
C MET A 212 -20.44 -5.02 16.77
N CYS A 213 -19.53 -5.83 17.25
CA CYS A 213 -19.78 -6.80 18.31
C CYS A 213 -20.09 -6.10 19.66
N VAL A 214 -19.38 -5.03 19.99
CA VAL A 214 -19.66 -4.22 21.20
C VAL A 214 -21.06 -3.59 21.10
N ASP A 215 -21.41 -2.98 19.96
CA ASP A 215 -22.75 -2.42 19.78
C ASP A 215 -23.83 -3.50 19.90
N GLN A 216 -23.59 -4.71 19.41
CA GLN A 216 -24.54 -5.83 19.53
C GLN A 216 -24.69 -6.31 20.99
N VAL A 217 -23.59 -6.41 21.74
CA VAL A 217 -23.65 -6.76 23.18
C VAL A 217 -24.45 -5.71 23.95
N ARG A 218 -24.23 -4.42 23.66
CA ARG A 218 -24.98 -3.32 24.29
C ARG A 218 -26.48 -3.38 24.02
N LEU A 219 -26.87 -3.88 22.82
CA LEU A 219 -28.28 -3.98 22.43
C LEU A 219 -28.94 -5.26 22.94
N SER A 220 -28.26 -6.40 22.89
CA SER A 220 -28.85 -7.72 23.16
C SER A 220 -28.57 -8.24 24.57
N HIS A 221 -27.57 -7.67 25.27
CA HIS A 221 -27.01 -8.16 26.52
C HIS A 221 -26.52 -9.63 26.47
N LYS A 222 -26.27 -10.16 25.25
CA LYS A 222 -25.81 -11.53 25.00
C LYS A 222 -24.42 -11.47 24.35
N PRO A 223 -23.33 -11.75 25.09
CA PRO A 223 -21.96 -11.60 24.57
C PRO A 223 -21.49 -12.78 23.71
N ALA A 224 -22.04 -14.00 23.88
CA ALA A 224 -21.48 -15.21 23.29
C ALA A 224 -21.45 -15.17 21.74
N GLY A 225 -22.55 -14.80 21.09
CA GLY A 225 -22.61 -14.73 19.63
C GLY A 225 -21.65 -13.70 19.02
N PRO A 226 -21.69 -12.43 19.50
CA PRO A 226 -20.71 -11.42 19.08
C PRO A 226 -19.26 -11.84 19.29
N LEU A 227 -18.94 -12.41 20.46
CA LEU A 227 -17.59 -12.87 20.78
C LEU A 227 -17.13 -13.99 19.83
N LEU A 228 -17.97 -14.99 19.59
CA LEU A 228 -17.67 -16.07 18.64
C LEU A 228 -17.47 -15.54 17.21
N TYR A 229 -18.28 -14.59 16.78
CA TYR A 229 -18.13 -13.96 15.47
C TYR A 229 -16.79 -13.21 15.36
N PHE A 230 -16.42 -12.43 16.38
CA PHE A 230 -15.14 -11.69 16.40
C PHE A 230 -13.95 -12.64 16.42
N LEU A 231 -13.94 -13.61 17.33
CA LEU A 231 -12.85 -14.59 17.44
C LEU A 231 -12.71 -15.44 16.19
N GLY A 232 -13.84 -15.89 15.60
CA GLY A 232 -13.84 -16.64 14.34
C GLY A 232 -13.31 -15.81 13.18
N SER A 233 -13.65 -14.53 13.10
CA SER A 233 -13.13 -13.62 12.08
C SER A 233 -11.62 -13.37 12.24
N CYS A 234 -11.13 -13.20 13.46
CA CYS A 234 -9.70 -13.12 13.77
C CYS A 234 -8.97 -14.42 13.40
N ALA A 235 -9.55 -15.57 13.77
CA ALA A 235 -9.00 -16.88 13.43
C ALA A 235 -8.90 -17.09 11.90
N CYS A 236 -9.89 -16.60 11.14
CA CYS A 236 -9.86 -16.61 9.67
C CYS A 236 -8.68 -15.78 9.12
N GLY A 237 -8.44 -14.60 9.69
CA GLY A 237 -7.28 -13.77 9.36
C GLY A 237 -5.95 -14.44 9.68
N ILE A 238 -5.83 -15.06 10.86
CA ILE A 238 -4.61 -15.79 11.28
C ILE A 238 -4.38 -17.01 10.37
N ALA A 239 -5.43 -17.75 10.03
CA ALA A 239 -5.32 -18.90 9.11
C ALA A 239 -4.84 -18.47 7.72
N ALA A 240 -5.32 -17.33 7.21
CA ALA A 240 -4.84 -16.75 5.96
C ALA A 240 -3.37 -16.31 6.05
N ALA A 241 -2.97 -15.67 7.16
CA ALA A 241 -1.59 -15.27 7.42
C ALA A 241 -0.65 -16.49 7.46
N PHE A 242 -1.08 -17.59 8.10
CA PHE A 242 -0.35 -18.84 8.14
C PHE A 242 -0.26 -19.49 6.75
N ALA A 243 -1.37 -19.50 5.99
CA ALA A 243 -1.39 -20.08 4.64
C ALA A 243 -0.48 -19.34 3.66
N ILE A 244 -0.36 -18.00 3.79
CA ILE A 244 0.58 -17.19 3.00
C ILE A 244 2.02 -17.36 3.49
N GLY A 245 2.23 -17.55 4.79
CA GLY A 245 3.55 -17.62 5.42
C GLY A 245 4.00 -16.34 6.14
N SER A 246 3.07 -15.39 6.33
CA SER A 246 3.37 -14.17 7.10
C SER A 246 3.61 -14.46 8.58
N VAL A 247 3.12 -15.61 9.09
CA VAL A 247 3.30 -16.08 10.47
C VAL A 247 3.53 -17.60 10.51
N GLY A 248 4.27 -18.07 11.51
CA GLY A 248 4.37 -19.49 11.85
C GLY A 248 5.37 -20.31 11.03
N HIS A 249 6.15 -19.70 10.13
CA HIS A 249 7.07 -20.39 9.22
C HIS A 249 8.54 -19.97 9.35
N GLY A 250 8.92 -19.43 10.50
CA GLY A 250 10.31 -19.00 10.76
C GLY A 250 10.68 -17.63 10.16
N TYR A 251 9.84 -17.06 9.33
CA TYR A 251 10.03 -15.68 8.85
C TYR A 251 9.72 -14.69 9.97
N SER A 252 10.59 -13.72 10.17
CA SER A 252 10.36 -12.63 11.10
C SER A 252 10.62 -11.29 10.42
N ALA A 253 9.71 -10.33 10.62
CA ALA A 253 9.99 -8.96 10.22
C ALA A 253 11.23 -8.45 10.94
N VAL A 254 12.12 -7.74 10.22
CA VAL A 254 13.20 -6.99 10.85
C VAL A 254 12.53 -5.94 11.74
N ARG A 255 12.58 -6.18 13.05
CA ARG A 255 12.03 -5.25 14.04
C ARG A 255 13.13 -4.30 14.45
N GLU A 256 13.08 -3.07 13.99
CA GLU A 256 13.81 -2.00 14.63
C GLU A 256 13.24 -1.85 16.05
N GLN A 257 14.02 -2.25 17.04
CA GLN A 257 13.62 -2.08 18.44
C GLN A 257 13.43 -0.57 18.71
N GLY A 258 12.22 -0.20 19.14
CA GLY A 258 11.90 1.20 19.43
C GLY A 258 11.37 2.03 18.24
N ALA A 259 10.99 1.42 17.13
CA ALA A 259 10.46 2.14 15.96
C ALA A 259 9.07 2.79 16.16
N TYR A 260 8.34 2.45 17.25
CA TYR A 260 7.10 3.13 17.60
C TYR A 260 7.39 4.58 18.01
N GLY A 261 6.85 5.53 17.26
CA GLY A 261 7.11 6.95 17.42
C GLY A 261 7.86 7.58 16.23
N THR A 262 8.70 6.82 15.52
CA THR A 262 9.47 7.34 14.38
C THR A 262 8.57 7.67 13.19
N TYR A 263 7.74 6.71 12.78
CA TYR A 263 6.80 6.89 11.65
C TYR A 263 5.39 7.25 12.16
N SER A 264 5.35 8.18 13.10
CA SER A 264 4.13 8.63 13.75
C SER A 264 3.43 9.75 12.97
N MET A 265 2.18 10.01 13.35
CA MET A 265 1.40 11.09 12.79
C MET A 265 1.70 12.40 13.52
N ASN A 266 2.17 13.41 12.80
CA ASN A 266 2.28 14.77 13.32
C ASN A 266 0.90 15.36 13.63
N LEU A 267 0.76 16.18 14.67
CA LEU A 267 -0.52 16.80 15.05
C LEU A 267 -1.09 17.68 13.93
N ASN A 268 -0.23 18.24 13.08
CA ASN A 268 -0.66 19.04 11.92
C ASN A 268 -0.91 18.21 10.65
N ALA A 269 -0.75 16.87 10.66
CA ALA A 269 -0.78 16.04 9.47
C ALA A 269 -2.05 16.20 8.61
N VAL A 270 -3.19 16.51 9.22
CA VAL A 270 -4.47 16.69 8.51
C VAL A 270 -4.54 17.99 7.70
N ILE A 271 -3.69 18.97 8.02
CA ILE A 271 -3.61 20.29 7.34
C ILE A 271 -2.27 20.51 6.62
N ASN A 272 -1.28 19.65 6.82
CA ASN A 272 0.05 19.80 6.22
C ASN A 272 0.11 19.04 4.87
N PRO A 273 0.28 19.74 3.74
CA PRO A 273 0.36 19.10 2.42
C PRO A 273 1.74 18.53 2.10
N ARG A 274 2.68 18.45 3.05
CA ARG A 274 4.02 17.89 2.83
C ARG A 274 3.97 16.38 2.78
N SER A 275 4.36 15.82 1.65
CA SER A 275 4.53 14.38 1.46
C SER A 275 5.97 14.03 1.13
N CYS A 276 6.29 12.75 1.09
CA CYS A 276 7.60 12.24 0.68
C CYS A 276 7.83 12.40 -0.84
N GLY A 277 6.79 12.28 -1.66
CA GLY A 277 6.90 12.32 -3.12
C GLY A 277 7.16 13.70 -3.74
N GLY A 278 7.29 14.75 -2.94
CA GLY A 278 7.61 16.09 -3.43
C GLY A 278 6.49 16.78 -4.24
N TYR A 279 5.32 16.17 -4.35
CA TYR A 279 4.19 16.71 -5.12
C TYR A 279 3.55 17.94 -4.45
N THR A 280 3.00 18.85 -5.27
CA THR A 280 2.26 20.02 -4.81
C THR A 280 0.82 19.64 -4.44
N TRP A 281 0.64 19.17 -3.20
CA TRP A 281 -0.66 18.69 -2.71
C TRP A 281 -1.67 19.79 -2.42
N SER A 282 -1.24 21.04 -2.28
CA SER A 282 -2.17 22.16 -2.06
C SER A 282 -1.79 23.37 -2.89
N GLN A 283 -2.82 23.99 -3.49
CA GLN A 283 -2.70 25.31 -4.12
C GLN A 283 -2.81 26.46 -3.11
N PHE A 284 -3.27 26.18 -1.89
CA PHE A 284 -3.59 27.19 -0.89
C PHE A 284 -2.66 27.16 0.33
N LEU A 285 -2.20 25.97 0.73
CA LEU A 285 -1.46 25.80 1.97
C LEU A 285 0.02 25.49 1.69
N PRO A 286 0.92 26.17 2.41
CA PRO A 286 2.35 25.84 2.31
C PRO A 286 2.66 24.53 3.00
N GLN A 287 3.69 23.84 2.52
CA GLN A 287 4.28 22.70 3.21
C GLN A 287 4.95 23.17 4.50
N ARG A 288 4.72 22.43 5.58
CA ARG A 288 5.31 22.68 6.89
C ARG A 288 6.38 21.66 7.21
N GLU A 289 7.31 22.02 8.08
CA GLU A 289 8.35 21.12 8.55
C GLU A 289 7.77 19.89 9.27
N GLN A 290 8.55 18.80 9.26
CA GLN A 290 8.23 17.56 9.98
C GLN A 290 9.54 16.85 10.35
N LEU A 291 9.52 16.05 11.41
CA LEU A 291 10.66 15.27 11.84
C LEU A 291 10.91 14.08 10.89
N TYR A 292 12.14 13.53 10.96
CA TYR A 292 12.50 12.32 10.23
C TYR A 292 11.50 11.19 10.50
N GLY A 293 11.13 10.46 9.45
CA GLY A 293 10.16 9.37 9.51
C GLY A 293 8.69 9.81 9.42
N GLN A 294 8.35 11.04 9.78
CA GLN A 294 6.96 11.53 9.74
C GLN A 294 6.43 11.79 8.32
N TYR A 295 7.29 11.71 7.31
CA TYR A 295 6.86 11.68 5.91
C TYR A 295 5.87 10.54 5.61
N ASP A 296 5.98 9.42 6.31
CA ASP A 296 5.01 8.32 6.22
C ASP A 296 3.66 8.66 6.89
N GLY A 297 3.65 9.71 7.72
CA GLY A 297 2.48 10.24 8.41
C GLY A 297 1.59 11.18 7.59
N PHE A 298 1.75 11.24 6.27
CA PHE A 298 0.93 12.06 5.40
C PHE A 298 -0.56 11.70 5.52
N ASN A 299 -1.36 12.65 6.03
CA ASN A 299 -2.79 12.52 6.26
C ASN A 299 -3.56 13.79 5.85
N TYR A 300 -3.04 14.53 4.90
CA TYR A 300 -3.65 15.76 4.39
C TYR A 300 -5.07 15.52 3.89
N LEU A 301 -6.04 16.29 4.40
CA LEU A 301 -7.46 16.15 4.04
C LEU A 301 -7.82 16.84 2.72
N GLY A 302 -7.10 17.90 2.36
CA GLY A 302 -7.44 18.83 1.29
C GLY A 302 -8.36 19.96 1.75
N VAL A 303 -8.19 21.14 1.15
CA VAL A 303 -8.91 22.36 1.54
C VAL A 303 -10.42 22.18 1.34
N GLY A 304 -10.86 21.45 0.32
CA GLY A 304 -12.29 21.20 0.10
C GLY A 304 -12.96 20.47 1.26
N VAL A 305 -12.35 19.38 1.76
CA VAL A 305 -12.87 18.62 2.91
C VAL A 305 -12.76 19.45 4.19
N MET A 306 -11.65 20.16 4.40
CA MET A 306 -11.48 21.01 5.59
C MET A 306 -12.50 22.15 5.65
N ALA A 307 -12.73 22.85 4.54
CA ALA A 307 -13.73 23.91 4.45
C ALA A 307 -15.16 23.34 4.65
N PHE A 308 -15.40 22.14 4.15
CA PHE A 308 -16.67 21.45 4.34
C PHE A 308 -16.91 21.14 5.83
N LEU A 309 -15.93 20.56 6.53
CA LEU A 309 -16.01 20.30 7.98
C LEU A 309 -16.14 21.59 8.80
N ALA A 310 -15.46 22.66 8.41
CA ALA A 310 -15.58 23.97 9.05
C ALA A 310 -17.01 24.55 8.91
N LEU A 311 -17.60 24.46 7.71
CA LEU A 311 -19.00 24.83 7.50
C LEU A 311 -19.94 23.99 8.36
N ASP A 312 -19.72 22.68 8.43
CA ASP A 312 -20.53 21.79 9.26
C ASP A 312 -20.47 22.16 10.74
N LEU A 313 -19.28 22.50 11.25
CA LEU A 313 -19.13 22.99 12.61
C LEU A 313 -19.94 24.28 12.85
N LEU A 314 -19.84 25.24 11.93
CA LEU A 314 -20.62 26.49 12.02
C LEU A 314 -22.13 26.24 11.99
N LEU A 315 -22.59 25.35 11.12
CA LEU A 315 -24.01 24.95 11.06
C LEU A 315 -24.47 24.25 12.34
N LEU A 316 -23.65 23.36 12.91
CA LEU A 316 -23.97 22.70 14.17
C LEU A 316 -24.01 23.69 15.34
N LEU A 317 -23.06 24.64 15.43
CA LEU A 317 -23.07 25.69 16.44
C LEU A 317 -24.31 26.58 16.29
N TRP A 318 -24.67 26.94 15.07
CA TRP A 318 -25.86 27.76 14.80
C TRP A 318 -27.15 26.99 15.19
N ILE A 319 -27.26 25.69 14.85
CA ILE A 319 -28.39 24.83 15.27
C ILE A 319 -28.44 24.75 16.81
N ALA A 320 -27.28 24.56 17.47
CA ALA A 320 -27.21 24.48 18.93
C ALA A 320 -27.69 25.78 19.60
N ALA A 321 -27.33 26.92 19.03
CA ALA A 321 -27.71 28.24 19.58
C ALA A 321 -29.18 28.62 19.34
N ARG A 322 -29.80 28.16 18.24
CA ARG A 322 -31.13 28.62 17.79
C ARG A 322 -32.26 27.62 17.98
N ARG A 323 -31.98 26.35 18.20
CA ARG A 323 -33.00 25.29 18.27
C ARG A 323 -33.16 24.76 19.70
N PRO A 324 -34.34 24.88 20.34
CA PRO A 324 -34.61 24.28 21.63
C PRO A 324 -34.36 22.77 21.62
N GLY A 325 -33.73 22.24 22.64
CA GLY A 325 -33.41 20.81 22.77
C GLY A 325 -32.29 20.30 21.84
N ALA A 326 -31.54 21.19 21.15
CA ALA A 326 -30.42 20.79 20.30
C ALA A 326 -29.32 20.09 21.10
N GLY A 327 -29.01 20.55 22.33
CA GLY A 327 -28.04 19.89 23.22
C GLY A 327 -28.41 18.44 23.55
N GLN A 328 -29.68 18.19 23.89
CA GLN A 328 -30.18 16.81 24.16
C GLN A 328 -30.12 15.91 22.91
N ARG A 329 -30.37 16.49 21.71
CA ARG A 329 -30.25 15.74 20.44
C ARG A 329 -28.79 15.41 20.16
N LEU A 330 -27.88 16.35 20.38
CA LEU A 330 -26.43 16.14 20.24
C LEU A 330 -25.96 15.06 21.22
N GLN A 331 -26.33 15.14 22.51
CA GLN A 331 -25.97 14.14 23.51
C GLN A 331 -26.46 12.74 23.13
N ARG A 332 -27.71 12.62 22.63
CA ARG A 332 -28.24 11.35 22.12
C ARG A 332 -27.49 10.85 20.89
N ALA A 333 -27.09 11.75 19.98
CA ALA A 333 -26.28 11.39 18.81
C ALA A 333 -24.88 10.91 19.21
N LEU A 334 -24.21 11.58 20.14
CA LEU A 334 -22.92 11.18 20.70
C LEU A 334 -23.04 9.80 21.39
N GLY A 335 -24.04 9.61 22.27
CA GLY A 335 -24.26 8.34 22.96
C GLY A 335 -24.51 7.16 22.00
N ARG A 336 -25.25 7.42 20.89
CA ARG A 336 -25.48 6.40 19.85
C ARG A 336 -24.21 6.04 19.10
N ASN A 337 -23.30 6.98 18.91
CA ASN A 337 -22.06 6.79 18.17
C ASN A 337 -20.82 6.61 19.06
N MET A 338 -21.04 6.41 20.37
CA MET A 338 -19.96 6.32 21.35
C MET A 338 -18.90 5.28 20.96
N THR A 339 -19.32 4.10 20.51
CA THR A 339 -18.39 3.03 20.11
C THR A 339 -17.47 3.48 18.97
N VAL A 340 -18.01 4.09 17.91
CA VAL A 340 -17.19 4.56 16.79
C VAL A 340 -16.32 5.77 17.19
N LEU A 341 -16.79 6.62 18.09
CA LEU A 341 -16.00 7.73 18.61
C LEU A 341 -14.81 7.24 19.44
N LEU A 342 -15.00 6.21 20.28
CA LEU A 342 -13.91 5.57 21.02
C LEU A 342 -12.91 4.89 20.08
N VAL A 343 -13.38 4.24 19.01
CA VAL A 343 -12.50 3.71 17.96
C VAL A 343 -11.68 4.82 17.31
N CYS A 344 -12.31 5.93 16.93
CA CYS A 344 -11.59 7.08 16.36
C CYS A 344 -10.54 7.63 17.32
N LEU A 345 -10.89 7.80 18.60
CA LEU A 345 -9.95 8.27 19.62
C LEU A 345 -8.77 7.31 19.77
N PHE A 346 -9.04 6.02 19.90
CA PHE A 346 -7.99 4.99 20.01
C PHE A 346 -7.05 5.01 18.80
N LEU A 347 -7.59 4.99 17.58
CA LEU A 347 -6.77 4.99 16.37
C LEU A 347 -5.97 6.28 16.21
N THR A 348 -6.53 7.43 16.58
CA THR A 348 -5.83 8.72 16.55
C THR A 348 -4.68 8.77 17.54
N VAL A 349 -4.92 8.36 18.80
CA VAL A 349 -3.88 8.30 19.84
C VAL A 349 -2.77 7.32 19.45
N PHE A 350 -3.14 6.16 18.90
CA PHE A 350 -2.15 5.20 18.41
C PHE A 350 -1.34 5.76 17.23
N ALA A 351 -1.98 6.47 16.30
CA ALA A 351 -1.32 7.06 15.14
C ALA A 351 -0.33 8.17 15.52
N VAL A 352 -0.70 9.03 16.47
CA VAL A 352 0.18 10.09 17.02
C VAL A 352 1.35 9.49 17.79
N SER A 353 1.17 8.32 18.41
CA SER A 353 2.13 7.59 19.22
C SER A 353 2.45 8.24 20.56
N ASN A 354 3.47 7.71 21.23
CA ASN A 354 3.99 8.24 22.49
C ASN A 354 4.96 9.43 22.31
N VAL A 355 5.43 9.67 21.07
CA VAL A 355 6.28 10.81 20.70
C VAL A 355 5.39 11.82 19.99
N VAL A 356 4.96 12.84 20.68
CA VAL A 356 4.00 13.84 20.17
C VAL A 356 4.76 14.99 19.55
N CYS A 357 4.50 15.22 18.25
CA CYS A 357 5.20 16.22 17.46
C CYS A 357 4.24 17.22 16.81
N PHE A 358 4.71 18.44 16.62
CA PHE A 358 4.02 19.50 15.86
C PHE A 358 5.05 20.23 15.01
N ASP A 359 4.78 20.38 13.71
CA ASP A 359 5.75 20.87 12.73
C ASP A 359 7.08 20.10 12.84
N GLY A 360 8.21 20.78 12.81
CA GLY A 360 9.55 20.20 12.96
C GLY A 360 10.01 19.98 14.41
N ALA A 361 9.11 20.00 15.39
CA ALA A 361 9.48 19.89 16.81
C ALA A 361 8.76 18.74 17.53
N GLU A 362 9.50 18.02 18.36
CA GLU A 362 8.94 17.17 19.40
C GLU A 362 8.42 18.04 20.53
N LEU A 363 7.13 17.88 20.89
CA LEU A 363 6.52 18.62 22.00
C LEU A 363 6.80 17.91 23.33
N PHE A 364 6.58 16.60 23.37
CA PHE A 364 6.87 15.76 24.52
C PHE A 364 6.81 14.28 24.14
N THR A 365 7.48 13.46 24.96
CA THR A 365 7.43 11.99 24.87
C THR A 365 6.83 11.41 26.14
N VAL A 366 5.78 10.57 25.99
CA VAL A 366 5.19 9.79 27.07
C VAL A 366 6.03 8.52 27.27
N PRO A 367 6.66 8.31 28.43
CA PRO A 367 7.43 7.09 28.68
C PRO A 367 6.50 5.87 28.74
N LEU A 368 6.72 4.90 27.85
CA LEU A 368 6.00 3.64 27.83
C LEU A 368 6.88 2.48 28.31
N PRO A 369 6.32 1.49 29.03
CA PRO A 369 7.04 0.27 29.38
C PRO A 369 7.56 -0.45 28.12
N ARG A 370 8.79 -0.99 28.19
CA ARG A 370 9.42 -1.69 27.04
C ARG A 370 8.53 -2.75 26.36
N PRO A 371 7.79 -3.61 27.11
CA PRO A 371 6.90 -4.59 26.46
C PRO A 371 5.79 -3.94 25.63
N LEU A 372 5.27 -2.78 26.08
CA LEU A 372 4.24 -2.05 25.36
C LEU A 372 4.81 -1.38 24.09
N VAL A 373 6.01 -0.81 24.18
CA VAL A 373 6.72 -0.29 22.99
C VAL A 373 6.94 -1.40 21.96
N ALA A 374 7.41 -2.57 22.40
CA ALA A 374 7.63 -3.73 21.52
C ALA A 374 6.33 -4.20 20.84
N LEU A 375 5.22 -4.23 21.59
CA LEU A 375 3.89 -4.57 21.04
C LEU A 375 3.44 -3.54 20.00
N CYS A 376 3.55 -2.25 20.31
CA CYS A 376 3.15 -1.17 19.40
C CYS A 376 4.06 -1.11 18.16
N SER A 377 5.35 -1.45 18.29
CA SER A 377 6.33 -1.49 17.18
C SER A 377 6.05 -2.57 16.14
N VAL A 378 5.12 -3.50 16.38
CA VAL A 378 4.60 -4.42 15.35
C VAL A 378 4.01 -3.61 14.18
N PHE A 379 3.41 -2.46 14.46
CA PHE A 379 2.94 -1.50 13.48
C PHE A 379 3.78 -0.22 13.56
N ARG A 380 5.09 -0.32 13.20
CA ARG A 380 6.05 0.78 13.33
C ARG A 380 5.57 2.10 12.68
N ALA A 381 4.93 2.01 11.51
CA ALA A 381 4.31 3.13 10.84
C ALA A 381 2.88 3.36 11.41
N SER A 382 2.83 3.82 12.66
CA SER A 382 1.60 3.99 13.43
C SER A 382 0.62 4.98 12.79
N SER A 383 1.14 6.00 12.10
CA SER A 383 0.38 7.03 11.37
C SER A 383 -0.67 6.46 10.41
N ARG A 384 -0.39 5.30 9.82
CA ARG A 384 -1.30 4.60 8.88
C ARG A 384 -2.62 4.19 9.54
N LEU A 385 -2.62 3.94 10.85
CA LEU A 385 -3.85 3.58 11.59
C LEU A 385 -4.85 4.74 11.71
N PHE A 386 -4.49 5.95 11.27
CA PHE A 386 -5.43 7.06 11.15
C PHE A 386 -6.36 6.96 9.93
N TYR A 387 -6.05 6.15 8.91
CA TYR A 387 -6.86 6.07 7.67
C TYR A 387 -8.36 5.80 7.90
N PRO A 388 -8.80 4.94 8.83
CA PRO A 388 -10.22 4.81 9.13
C PRO A 388 -10.87 6.09 9.65
N VAL A 389 -10.15 6.85 10.49
CA VAL A 389 -10.61 8.16 11.01
C VAL A 389 -10.68 9.17 9.88
N TYR A 390 -9.68 9.19 9.02
CA TYR A 390 -9.60 10.04 7.84
C TYR A 390 -10.84 9.89 6.94
N TYR A 391 -11.23 8.65 6.60
CA TYR A 391 -12.44 8.40 5.80
C TYR A 391 -13.73 8.65 6.56
N LEU A 392 -13.74 8.49 7.88
CA LEU A 392 -14.89 8.88 8.71
C LEU A 392 -15.07 10.40 8.75
N LEU A 393 -14.01 11.21 8.72
CA LEU A 393 -14.07 12.66 8.60
C LEU A 393 -14.68 13.08 7.24
N MET A 394 -14.25 12.46 6.13
CA MET A 394 -14.86 12.69 4.80
C MET A 394 -16.34 12.31 4.77
N LEU A 395 -16.69 11.16 5.34
CA LEU A 395 -18.08 10.74 5.47
C LEU A 395 -18.89 11.72 6.32
N ALA A 396 -18.32 12.18 7.44
CA ALA A 396 -18.95 13.12 8.34
C ALA A 396 -19.24 14.45 7.64
N ALA A 397 -18.30 15.01 6.87
CA ALA A 397 -18.48 16.23 6.11
C ALA A 397 -19.75 16.18 5.25
N VAL A 398 -19.95 15.10 4.49
CA VAL A 398 -21.13 14.97 3.63
C VAL A 398 -22.42 14.70 4.43
N VAL A 399 -22.34 13.83 5.45
CA VAL A 399 -23.54 13.38 6.19
C VAL A 399 -24.05 14.45 7.15
N VAL A 400 -23.17 15.19 7.82
CA VAL A 400 -23.56 16.27 8.73
C VAL A 400 -24.21 17.40 7.95
N PHE A 401 -23.64 17.82 6.84
CA PHE A 401 -24.22 18.81 5.93
C PHE A 401 -25.61 18.41 5.46
N ALA A 402 -25.75 17.17 4.98
CA ALA A 402 -27.07 16.66 4.53
C ALA A 402 -28.11 16.74 5.64
N LYS A 403 -27.75 16.38 6.88
CA LYS A 403 -28.63 16.46 8.05
C LYS A 403 -28.92 17.90 8.45
N ALA A 404 -27.93 18.79 8.41
CA ALA A 404 -28.12 20.20 8.71
C ALA A 404 -29.11 20.85 7.72
N LEU A 405 -28.92 20.63 6.43
CA LEU A 405 -29.85 21.11 5.40
C LEU A 405 -31.27 20.53 5.54
N ALA A 406 -31.40 19.29 6.00
CA ALA A 406 -32.69 18.69 6.30
C ALA A 406 -33.40 19.41 7.46
N ILE A 407 -32.67 19.77 8.51
CA ILE A 407 -33.20 20.54 9.65
C ILE A 407 -33.69 21.92 9.21
N PHE A 408 -33.03 22.54 8.21
CA PHE A 408 -33.41 23.84 7.67
C PHE A 408 -34.44 23.77 6.55
N GLY A 409 -34.84 22.57 6.08
CA GLY A 409 -35.71 22.40 4.92
C GLY A 409 -35.07 22.83 3.59
N LYS A 410 -33.72 22.84 3.54
CA LYS A 410 -32.90 23.33 2.41
C LYS A 410 -32.23 22.20 1.61
N GLN A 411 -32.79 20.99 1.64
CA GLN A 411 -32.18 19.79 0.97
C GLN A 411 -31.90 19.99 -0.52
N ARG A 412 -32.60 20.90 -1.22
CA ARG A 412 -32.35 21.22 -2.63
C ARG A 412 -30.94 21.73 -2.90
N PHE A 413 -30.27 22.30 -1.90
CA PHE A 413 -28.90 22.82 -2.01
C PHE A 413 -27.83 21.76 -1.74
N LEU A 414 -28.20 20.53 -1.36
CA LEU A 414 -27.24 19.50 -0.98
C LEU A 414 -26.29 19.15 -2.13
N LEU A 415 -26.83 18.90 -3.33
CA LEU A 415 -26.00 18.62 -4.50
C LEU A 415 -25.07 19.77 -4.84
N ALA A 416 -25.58 20.98 -4.88
CA ALA A 416 -24.78 22.16 -5.19
C ALA A 416 -23.63 22.37 -4.18
N GLY A 417 -23.89 22.18 -2.88
CA GLY A 417 -22.87 22.25 -1.84
C GLY A 417 -21.81 21.17 -2.00
N VAL A 418 -22.23 19.91 -2.18
CA VAL A 418 -21.27 18.80 -2.38
C VAL A 418 -20.42 19.02 -3.62
N VAL A 419 -21.00 19.48 -4.74
CA VAL A 419 -20.26 19.77 -5.97
C VAL A 419 -19.28 20.93 -5.78
N ALA A 420 -19.69 22.00 -5.07
CA ALA A 420 -18.82 23.13 -4.80
C ALA A 420 -17.58 22.74 -3.98
N PHE A 421 -17.77 21.97 -2.90
CA PHE A 421 -16.65 21.50 -2.08
C PHE A 421 -15.79 20.44 -2.79
N ALA A 422 -16.40 19.57 -3.63
CA ALA A 422 -15.63 18.65 -4.47
C ALA A 422 -14.81 19.41 -5.51
N GLY A 423 -15.35 20.45 -6.13
CA GLY A 423 -14.61 21.33 -7.04
C GLY A 423 -13.44 22.04 -6.35
N LEU A 424 -13.67 22.57 -5.14
CA LEU A 424 -12.60 23.18 -4.32
C LEU A 424 -11.52 22.15 -3.97
N GLN A 425 -11.90 20.92 -3.63
CA GLN A 425 -10.97 19.82 -3.35
C GLN A 425 -10.10 19.49 -4.57
N LEU A 426 -10.72 19.32 -5.74
CA LEU A 426 -10.00 19.00 -6.97
C LEU A 426 -9.09 20.16 -7.42
N PHE A 427 -9.52 21.40 -7.24
CA PHE A 427 -8.67 22.55 -7.50
C PHE A 427 -7.47 22.61 -6.56
N ASP A 428 -7.67 22.38 -5.27
CA ASP A 428 -6.59 22.34 -4.28
C ASP A 428 -5.54 21.25 -4.63
N LEU A 429 -6.00 20.08 -5.07
CA LEU A 429 -5.14 18.94 -5.40
C LEU A 429 -4.61 18.95 -6.84
N SER A 430 -4.99 19.94 -7.66
CA SER A 430 -4.68 19.95 -9.10
C SER A 430 -3.19 19.86 -9.39
N GLY A 431 -2.35 20.50 -8.57
CA GLY A 431 -0.90 20.43 -8.72
C GLY A 431 -0.37 18.98 -8.64
N ALA A 432 -0.71 18.27 -7.58
CA ALA A 432 -0.30 16.88 -7.40
C ALA A 432 -0.89 15.94 -8.46
N ILE A 433 -2.16 16.16 -8.86
CA ILE A 433 -2.82 15.36 -9.90
C ILE A 433 -2.08 15.50 -11.24
N MET A 434 -1.80 16.75 -11.65
CA MET A 434 -1.09 17.02 -12.91
C MET A 434 0.36 16.50 -12.88
N GLN A 435 1.06 16.69 -11.76
CA GLN A 435 2.43 16.21 -11.59
C GLN A 435 2.50 14.67 -11.66
N LYS A 436 1.56 13.96 -11.01
CA LYS A 436 1.51 12.50 -11.08
C LYS A 436 1.19 11.99 -12.49
N HIS A 437 0.33 12.67 -13.22
CA HIS A 437 0.04 12.33 -14.62
C HIS A 437 1.28 12.52 -15.50
N ALA A 438 1.92 13.69 -15.39
CA ALA A 438 3.14 14.00 -16.15
C ALA A 438 4.31 13.07 -15.79
N ASP A 439 4.45 12.69 -14.52
CA ASP A 439 5.44 11.72 -14.06
C ASP A 439 5.23 10.34 -14.71
N MET A 440 3.99 9.87 -14.81
CA MET A 440 3.68 8.64 -15.52
C MET A 440 3.99 8.71 -17.02
N ASP A 441 3.68 9.82 -17.68
CA ASP A 441 3.98 10.04 -19.08
C ASP A 441 5.50 10.10 -19.34
N GLN A 442 6.25 10.73 -18.43
CA GLN A 442 7.71 10.76 -18.50
C GLN A 442 8.29 9.35 -18.30
N ARG A 443 7.83 8.60 -17.30
CA ARG A 443 8.25 7.21 -17.05
C ARG A 443 7.93 6.29 -18.21
N ALA A 444 6.86 6.53 -18.95
CA ALA A 444 6.52 5.78 -20.16
C ALA A 444 7.59 5.90 -21.24
N GLN A 445 8.35 7.00 -21.25
CA GLN A 445 9.40 7.27 -22.23
C GLN A 445 10.78 6.78 -21.78
N ASN A 446 10.91 6.32 -20.51
CA ASN A 446 12.17 5.80 -20.01
C ASN A 446 12.60 4.58 -20.83
N SER A 447 13.88 4.59 -21.22
CA SER A 447 14.54 3.44 -21.82
C SER A 447 15.46 2.81 -20.78
N LEU A 448 15.45 1.50 -20.70
CA LEU A 448 16.42 0.79 -19.86
C LEU A 448 17.85 0.95 -20.38
N GLY A 449 18.01 1.33 -21.66
CA GLY A 449 19.33 1.48 -22.27
C GLY A 449 20.18 0.22 -22.19
N LEU A 450 19.53 -0.97 -22.16
CA LEU A 450 20.24 -2.24 -22.07
C LEU A 450 21.13 -2.46 -23.29
N PRO A 451 22.42 -2.81 -23.09
CA PRO A 451 23.26 -3.32 -24.15
C PRO A 451 22.61 -4.47 -24.91
N ALA A 452 22.95 -4.64 -26.18
CA ALA A 452 22.36 -5.66 -27.03
C ALA A 452 22.54 -7.07 -26.46
N GLU A 453 23.69 -7.32 -25.83
CA GLU A 453 24.06 -8.58 -25.19
C GLU A 453 23.17 -8.93 -23.98
N LEU A 454 22.53 -7.94 -23.35
CA LEU A 454 21.63 -8.13 -22.23
C LEU A 454 20.14 -8.16 -22.61
N GLN A 455 19.81 -8.07 -23.90
CA GLN A 455 18.41 -8.09 -24.36
C GLN A 455 17.83 -9.51 -24.47
N ASP A 456 18.67 -10.51 -24.73
CA ASP A 456 18.26 -11.92 -24.74
C ASP A 456 19.09 -12.71 -23.74
N LEU A 457 18.49 -13.01 -22.60
CA LEU A 457 19.09 -13.78 -21.51
C LEU A 457 18.38 -15.14 -21.32
N SER A 458 17.62 -15.61 -22.28
CA SER A 458 16.84 -16.86 -22.21
C SER A 458 17.68 -18.10 -21.94
N GLY A 459 18.98 -18.01 -22.23
CA GLY A 459 19.96 -19.05 -21.94
C GLY A 459 20.36 -19.19 -20.47
N TYR A 460 20.25 -18.16 -19.67
CA TYR A 460 20.73 -18.17 -18.29
C TYR A 460 19.65 -18.62 -17.31
N ARG A 461 20.07 -19.39 -16.28
CA ARG A 461 19.20 -19.92 -15.23
C ARG A 461 19.42 -19.27 -13.88
N VAL A 462 20.57 -18.66 -13.67
CA VAL A 462 20.94 -18.00 -12.43
C VAL A 462 21.45 -16.60 -12.72
N LEU A 463 20.94 -15.65 -11.98
CA LEU A 463 21.50 -14.29 -11.88
C LEU A 463 22.26 -14.20 -10.54
N TYR A 464 23.58 -14.22 -10.64
CA TYR A 464 24.45 -14.04 -9.48
C TYR A 464 24.77 -12.56 -9.27
N VAL A 465 24.39 -12.03 -8.14
CA VAL A 465 24.62 -10.63 -7.71
C VAL A 465 25.69 -10.64 -6.63
N THR A 466 26.71 -9.83 -6.78
CA THR A 466 27.76 -9.68 -5.77
C THR A 466 27.23 -9.00 -4.50
N ASP A 467 27.96 -9.16 -3.40
CA ASP A 467 27.59 -8.62 -2.08
C ASP A 467 27.36 -7.11 -2.06
N GLU A 468 28.03 -6.33 -2.91
CA GLU A 468 27.85 -4.88 -3.05
C GLU A 468 26.46 -4.51 -3.53
N LEU A 469 25.80 -5.41 -4.28
CA LEU A 469 24.48 -5.20 -4.87
C LEU A 469 23.34 -5.85 -4.08
N VAL A 470 23.65 -6.59 -3.01
CA VAL A 470 22.61 -7.27 -2.23
C VAL A 470 21.64 -6.25 -1.63
N ALA A 471 20.36 -6.61 -1.60
CA ALA A 471 19.25 -5.78 -1.17
C ALA A 471 19.02 -4.56 -2.09
N TRP A 472 19.10 -3.36 -1.57
CA TRP A 472 18.73 -2.12 -2.27
C TRP A 472 19.44 -1.91 -3.62
N GLY A 473 20.71 -2.34 -3.71
CA GLY A 473 21.50 -2.19 -4.94
C GLY A 473 21.02 -3.06 -6.09
N SER A 474 20.37 -4.17 -5.80
CA SER A 474 19.96 -5.14 -6.83
C SER A 474 18.66 -4.81 -7.54
N ARG A 475 17.87 -3.85 -7.06
CA ARG A 475 16.53 -3.54 -7.60
C ARG A 475 16.55 -3.26 -9.10
N ASN A 476 17.45 -2.38 -9.55
CA ASN A 476 17.56 -2.01 -10.96
C ASN A 476 17.96 -3.21 -11.82
N VAL A 477 18.96 -3.98 -11.37
CA VAL A 477 19.43 -5.19 -12.07
C VAL A 477 18.31 -6.21 -12.19
N LEU A 478 17.59 -6.49 -11.09
CA LEU A 478 16.46 -7.43 -11.11
C LEU A 478 15.34 -6.97 -12.04
N CYS A 479 15.00 -5.69 -12.06
CA CYS A 479 13.98 -5.17 -12.95
C CYS A 479 14.37 -5.25 -14.43
N ALA A 480 15.67 -5.12 -14.73
CA ALA A 480 16.17 -5.03 -16.09
C ALA A 480 16.49 -6.38 -16.71
N VAL A 481 17.12 -7.30 -15.96
CA VAL A 481 17.72 -8.52 -16.51
C VAL A 481 17.19 -9.82 -15.92
N TYR A 482 16.39 -9.77 -14.85
CA TYR A 482 15.85 -10.98 -14.23
C TYR A 482 14.68 -11.54 -15.03
N GLY A 483 14.96 -12.55 -15.82
CA GLY A 483 14.03 -13.15 -16.79
C GLY A 483 13.25 -14.37 -16.26
N PRO A 484 12.31 -14.88 -17.07
CA PRO A 484 11.57 -16.10 -16.75
C PRO A 484 12.47 -17.33 -16.54
N GLY A 485 12.19 -18.10 -15.50
CA GLY A 485 12.92 -19.32 -15.16
C GLY A 485 14.24 -19.09 -14.43
N MET A 486 14.70 -17.86 -14.26
CA MET A 486 15.92 -17.57 -13.50
C MET A 486 15.71 -17.72 -11.99
N LYS A 487 16.82 -18.04 -11.31
CA LYS A 487 16.99 -17.94 -9.85
C LYS A 487 17.99 -16.84 -9.53
N THR A 488 17.94 -16.28 -8.33
CA THR A 488 18.89 -15.25 -7.91
C THR A 488 19.27 -15.40 -6.44
N ASN A 489 20.53 -15.10 -6.10
CA ASN A 489 21.03 -15.10 -4.74
C ASN A 489 20.70 -13.81 -3.96
N THR A 490 20.20 -12.79 -4.64
CA THR A 490 19.84 -11.53 -4.00
C THR A 490 18.42 -11.53 -3.44
N TRP A 491 18.16 -10.64 -2.51
CA TRP A 491 16.83 -10.39 -1.93
C TRP A 491 16.71 -8.92 -1.56
N ASP A 492 15.52 -8.40 -1.67
CA ASP A 492 15.15 -7.09 -1.18
C ASP A 492 13.79 -7.23 -0.49
N THR A 493 13.82 -7.50 0.79
CA THR A 493 12.65 -7.70 1.62
C THR A 493 12.77 -6.98 2.94
N ASN A 494 11.62 -6.70 3.55
CA ASN A 494 11.53 -6.15 4.90
C ASN A 494 11.82 -7.19 6.00
N THR A 495 12.32 -8.37 5.62
CA THR A 495 12.73 -9.43 6.56
C THR A 495 13.98 -10.12 6.08
N SER A 496 14.74 -10.63 7.01
CA SER A 496 15.94 -11.36 6.69
C SER A 496 16.28 -12.44 7.70
N PRO A 497 15.54 -13.53 7.84
CA PRO A 497 16.10 -14.67 8.58
C PRO A 497 16.82 -15.67 7.68
N ALA A 498 16.35 -15.88 6.46
CA ALA A 498 16.99 -16.81 5.51
C ALA A 498 18.22 -16.23 4.82
N ALA A 499 18.35 -14.92 4.85
CA ALA A 499 19.32 -14.19 4.06
C ALA A 499 20.76 -14.20 4.61
N THR A 500 20.97 -14.58 5.85
CA THR A 500 22.27 -14.37 6.51
C THR A 500 23.18 -15.60 6.59
N GLY A 501 22.65 -16.82 6.45
CA GLY A 501 23.44 -18.02 6.58
C GLY A 501 23.84 -18.66 5.23
N PRO A 502 22.94 -19.42 4.60
CA PRO A 502 23.27 -20.18 3.40
C PRO A 502 23.66 -19.33 2.21
N ASN A 503 23.07 -18.12 2.08
CA ASN A 503 23.38 -17.23 0.96
C ASN A 503 24.77 -16.62 1.03
N TRP A 504 25.22 -16.21 2.22
CA TRP A 504 26.59 -15.75 2.40
C TRP A 504 27.62 -16.83 2.09
N TYR A 505 27.32 -18.08 2.52
CA TYR A 505 28.18 -19.20 2.18
C TYR A 505 28.26 -19.42 0.66
N TYR A 506 27.14 -19.39 -0.03
CA TYR A 506 27.09 -19.54 -1.49
C TYR A 506 27.81 -18.37 -2.20
N MET A 507 27.61 -17.15 -1.74
CA MET A 507 28.29 -15.98 -2.29
C MET A 507 29.81 -16.08 -2.14
N ASN A 508 30.30 -16.46 -0.97
CA ASN A 508 31.73 -16.66 -0.74
C ASN A 508 32.29 -17.80 -1.60
N GLN A 509 31.58 -18.93 -1.65
CA GLN A 509 31.98 -20.06 -2.49
C GLN A 509 32.05 -19.68 -3.97
N THR A 510 31.05 -18.97 -4.48
CA THR A 510 31.03 -18.52 -5.87
C THR A 510 32.16 -17.53 -6.15
N GLN A 511 32.45 -16.63 -5.22
CA GLN A 511 33.58 -15.71 -5.36
C GLN A 511 34.93 -16.44 -5.37
N GLU A 512 35.12 -17.43 -4.51
CA GLU A 512 36.31 -18.29 -4.50
C GLU A 512 36.47 -19.05 -5.82
N GLN A 513 35.38 -19.61 -6.34
CA GLN A 513 35.35 -20.30 -7.64
C GLN A 513 35.76 -19.36 -8.78
N LEU A 514 35.20 -18.15 -8.82
CA LEU A 514 35.54 -17.14 -9.83
C LEU A 514 37.02 -16.72 -9.75
N GLN A 515 37.58 -16.59 -8.54
CA GLN A 515 39.01 -16.31 -8.35
C GLN A 515 39.90 -17.44 -8.85
N GLN A 516 39.43 -18.69 -8.80
CA GLN A 516 40.11 -19.87 -9.30
C GLN A 516 39.92 -20.12 -10.80
N GLY A 517 39.24 -19.20 -11.52
CA GLY A 517 38.92 -19.35 -12.93
C GLY A 517 37.79 -20.33 -13.23
N GLN A 518 36.97 -20.65 -12.23
CA GLN A 518 35.80 -21.54 -12.38
C GLN A 518 34.52 -20.70 -12.47
N TYR A 519 33.67 -21.00 -13.45
CA TYR A 519 32.36 -20.37 -13.62
C TYR A 519 31.32 -21.41 -14.11
N SER A 520 30.03 -21.04 -14.01
CA SER A 520 28.94 -21.83 -14.56
C SER A 520 28.41 -21.17 -15.84
N GLU A 521 28.25 -21.96 -16.91
CA GLU A 521 27.82 -21.46 -18.23
C GLU A 521 26.35 -20.98 -18.23
N ASP A 522 25.54 -21.34 -17.22
CA ASP A 522 24.15 -20.95 -17.09
C ASP A 522 23.93 -19.77 -16.11
N THR A 523 25.02 -19.17 -15.63
CA THR A 523 24.97 -18.10 -14.63
C THR A 523 25.43 -16.76 -15.23
N LEU A 524 24.57 -15.75 -15.11
CA LEU A 524 24.89 -14.36 -15.38
C LEU A 524 25.46 -13.71 -14.12
N TYR A 525 26.65 -13.18 -14.20
CA TYR A 525 27.34 -12.55 -13.05
C TYR A 525 27.30 -11.04 -13.18
N VAL A 526 27.06 -10.32 -12.07
CA VAL A 526 26.99 -8.87 -12.04
C VAL A 526 27.65 -8.28 -10.80
N THR A 527 28.38 -7.16 -11.00
CA THR A 527 29.02 -6.36 -9.96
C THR A 527 28.91 -4.86 -10.27
N ILE A 528 29.08 -4.01 -9.24
CA ILE A 528 29.32 -2.57 -9.40
C ILE A 528 30.79 -2.20 -9.12
N ASP A 529 31.60 -3.14 -8.68
CA ASP A 529 33.02 -2.93 -8.38
C ASP A 529 33.85 -3.07 -9.66
N ALA A 530 34.35 -1.95 -10.15
CA ALA A 530 35.22 -1.90 -11.33
C ALA A 530 36.52 -2.73 -11.15
N ALA A 531 37.09 -2.79 -9.95
CA ALA A 531 38.31 -3.55 -9.69
C ALA A 531 38.03 -5.07 -9.77
N ARG A 532 36.85 -5.50 -9.28
CA ARG A 532 36.38 -6.90 -9.44
C ARG A 532 36.14 -7.24 -10.90
N TYR A 533 35.53 -6.34 -11.64
CA TYR A 533 35.28 -6.52 -13.07
C TYR A 533 36.62 -6.66 -13.86
N GLU A 534 37.59 -5.79 -13.59
CA GLU A 534 38.92 -5.94 -14.17
C GLU A 534 39.63 -7.23 -13.76
N GLN A 535 39.42 -7.68 -12.52
CA GLN A 535 39.93 -8.99 -12.07
C GLN A 535 39.28 -10.13 -12.87
N TRP A 536 37.97 -10.10 -13.09
CA TRP A 536 37.29 -11.09 -13.92
C TRP A 536 37.83 -11.08 -15.35
N GLN A 537 38.00 -9.91 -15.96
CA GLN A 537 38.59 -9.78 -17.32
C GLN A 537 39.98 -10.41 -17.42
N ARG A 538 40.79 -10.24 -16.39
CA ARG A 538 42.13 -10.86 -16.33
C ARG A 538 42.06 -12.37 -16.11
N THR A 539 41.23 -12.83 -15.19
CA THR A 539 41.11 -14.26 -14.83
C THR A 539 40.53 -15.07 -15.97
N PHE A 540 39.63 -14.50 -16.73
CA PHE A 540 38.89 -15.19 -17.81
C PHE A 540 39.26 -14.69 -19.20
N ALA A 541 40.51 -14.17 -19.37
CA ALA A 541 40.95 -13.62 -20.65
C ALA A 541 40.90 -14.63 -21.80
N ASP A 542 41.20 -15.89 -21.51
CA ASP A 542 41.19 -17.01 -22.47
C ASP A 542 39.94 -17.89 -22.39
N ALA A 543 38.94 -17.48 -21.60
CA ALA A 543 37.71 -18.20 -21.43
C ALA A 543 36.63 -17.73 -22.41
N ASP A 544 35.67 -18.59 -22.71
CA ASP A 544 34.53 -18.25 -23.58
C ASP A 544 33.47 -17.45 -22.78
N VAL A 545 33.80 -16.20 -22.48
CA VAL A 545 32.95 -15.26 -21.74
C VAL A 545 32.92 -13.91 -22.43
N ARG A 546 31.79 -13.20 -22.32
CA ARG A 546 31.65 -11.80 -22.77
C ARG A 546 31.59 -10.88 -21.55
N PHE A 547 32.21 -9.74 -21.67
CA PHE A 547 32.20 -8.69 -20.67
C PHE A 547 31.37 -7.50 -21.18
N VAL A 548 30.37 -7.09 -20.42
CA VAL A 548 29.44 -6.03 -20.82
C VAL A 548 29.33 -5.00 -19.70
N THR A 549 29.39 -3.73 -20.06
CA THR A 549 29.11 -2.62 -19.15
C THR A 549 27.77 -2.01 -19.48
N TRP A 550 26.92 -1.86 -18.49
CA TRP A 550 25.64 -1.18 -18.62
C TRP A 550 25.72 0.17 -17.90
N GLU A 551 25.84 1.24 -18.71
CA GLU A 551 25.86 2.61 -18.22
C GLU A 551 24.44 3.05 -17.87
N VAL A 552 24.21 3.48 -16.64
CA VAL A 552 22.94 3.99 -16.16
C VAL A 552 23.14 5.25 -15.34
N GLU A 553 22.18 6.16 -15.38
CA GLU A 553 22.10 7.30 -14.47
C GLU A 553 21.66 6.83 -13.06
N ASP A 554 22.46 5.99 -12.43
CA ASP A 554 22.27 5.50 -11.07
C ASP A 554 23.51 5.91 -10.26
N PRO A 555 23.37 6.53 -9.08
CA PRO A 555 24.52 6.89 -8.23
C PRO A 555 25.36 5.70 -7.79
N ARG A 556 24.89 4.46 -8.00
CA ARG A 556 25.61 3.20 -7.72
C ARG A 556 26.24 2.59 -8.97
N GLY A 557 25.83 3.01 -10.18
CA GLY A 557 26.30 2.43 -11.44
C GLY A 557 27.62 2.97 -11.91
N PRO A 558 28.26 2.45 -12.97
CA PRO A 558 27.68 1.46 -13.90
C PRO A 558 27.60 0.04 -13.35
N TYR A 559 26.84 -0.81 -14.03
CA TYR A 559 26.75 -2.24 -13.75
C TYR A 559 27.62 -3.02 -14.72
N TYR A 560 28.46 -3.91 -14.19
CA TYR A 560 29.41 -4.72 -14.95
C TYR A 560 28.95 -6.18 -14.97
N PHE A 561 28.88 -6.76 -16.16
CA PHE A 561 28.40 -8.13 -16.38
C PHE A 561 29.48 -9.01 -16.97
N MET A 562 29.50 -10.28 -16.52
CA MET A 562 30.22 -11.37 -17.16
C MET A 562 29.18 -12.41 -17.62
N LEU A 563 29.17 -12.65 -18.93
CA LEU A 563 28.24 -13.53 -19.64
C LEU A 563 29.02 -14.72 -20.20
N PRO A 564 28.98 -15.90 -19.58
CA PRO A 564 29.54 -17.10 -20.18
C PRO A 564 28.86 -17.43 -21.52
N VAL A 565 29.64 -17.74 -22.57
CA VAL A 565 29.14 -18.19 -23.85
C VAL A 565 28.81 -19.68 -23.74
N ARG A 566 27.60 -20.06 -24.13
CA ARG A 566 27.16 -21.45 -24.01
C ARG A 566 27.68 -22.28 -25.17
N SER A 567 28.31 -23.38 -24.85
CA SER A 567 28.68 -24.40 -25.82
C SER A 567 27.39 -25.05 -26.39
N GLY A 568 26.97 -24.60 -27.59
CA GLY A 568 25.83 -25.17 -28.30
C GLY A 568 24.70 -24.17 -28.68
N ALA A 569 24.90 -22.87 -28.58
CA ALA A 569 23.98 -21.87 -29.13
C ALA A 569 24.52 -21.38 -30.50
N GLU A 570 24.41 -22.19 -31.54
CA GLU A 570 24.42 -21.83 -32.94
C GLU A 570 23.01 -21.95 -33.55
#